data_52659f33a07f02d9f7398c28196a7bfc
#
_entry.id   52659f33a07f02d9f7398c28196a7bfc
#
_cell.length_a   1.000
_cell.length_b   1.000
_cell.length_c   1.000
_cell.angle_alpha   90.00
_cell.angle_beta   90.00
_cell.angle_gamma   90.00
#
_symmetry.space_group_name_H-M   'P 1'
#
loop_
_entity.id
_entity.type
_entity.pdbx_description
1 polymer ?
#
loop_
_entity_poly.entity_id
_entity_poly.type
_entity_poly.pdbx_seq_one_letter_code
_entity_poly.pdbx_strand_id
1 'polypeptide(L)'
;MSAHWTKSSWPRLALPWLLLLVVGLAAAALRYDLIESSAMADLCSSGQASAWCGRRLWLILGFQHHAYDVSLYGVVALAAAILSLWRKQVWIAWLAAALGVFALQLYCVEPGALALLIGSLRLLRLQAQRLPGMPPAEQHRQRDRQVQSQP
;
A
#
# COMPACT_ATOMS: atom_id res chain seq x y z
N MET A 1 -31.30 -14.66 -22.04
CA MET A 1 -30.64 -15.04 -20.77
C MET A 1 -30.02 -13.78 -20.20
N SER A 2 -30.73 -13.14 -19.27
CA SER A 2 -30.35 -11.85 -18.69
C SER A 2 -29.24 -12.07 -17.67
N ALA A 3 -28.04 -11.57 -17.93
CA ALA A 3 -26.95 -11.56 -16.95
C ALA A 3 -27.35 -10.65 -15.79
N HIS A 4 -27.84 -11.21 -14.71
CA HIS A 4 -27.96 -10.54 -13.44
C HIS A 4 -26.58 -10.20 -12.91
N TRP A 5 -26.03 -9.07 -13.34
CA TRP A 5 -24.89 -8.44 -12.74
C TRP A 5 -25.28 -8.00 -11.33
N THR A 6 -24.95 -8.81 -10.35
CA THR A 6 -25.18 -8.48 -8.95
C THR A 6 -24.39 -7.21 -8.62
N LYS A 7 -25.09 -6.09 -8.49
CA LYS A 7 -24.61 -4.75 -8.11
C LYS A 7 -23.82 -4.69 -6.79
N SER A 8 -23.63 -5.81 -6.10
CA SER A 8 -23.08 -5.87 -4.74
C SER A 8 -21.57 -6.15 -4.64
N SER A 9 -20.86 -6.49 -5.72
CA SER A 9 -19.44 -6.83 -5.64
C SER A 9 -18.48 -5.65 -5.91
N TRP A 10 -18.93 -4.67 -6.69
CA TRP A 10 -18.12 -3.49 -7.07
C TRP A 10 -17.61 -2.67 -5.87
N PRO A 11 -18.42 -2.31 -4.87
CA PRO A 11 -17.95 -1.51 -3.75
C PRO A 11 -16.89 -2.25 -2.91
N ARG A 12 -17.00 -3.57 -2.79
CA ARG A 12 -16.01 -4.38 -2.05
C ARG A 12 -14.67 -4.48 -2.75
N LEU A 13 -14.64 -4.38 -4.08
CA LEU A 13 -13.41 -4.38 -4.88
C LEU A 13 -12.77 -2.99 -4.90
N ALA A 14 -13.57 -1.94 -4.98
CA ALA A 14 -13.11 -0.55 -5.03
C ALA A 14 -12.64 -0.02 -3.66
N LEU A 15 -13.26 -0.48 -2.57
CA LEU A 15 -13.01 0.03 -1.21
C LEU A 15 -11.51 0.02 -0.82
N PRO A 16 -10.73 -1.06 -1.01
CA PRO A 16 -9.32 -1.07 -0.65
C PRO A 16 -8.51 0.00 -1.42
N TRP A 17 -8.86 0.24 -2.68
CA TRP A 17 -8.19 1.23 -3.53
C TRP A 17 -8.51 2.66 -3.13
N LEU A 18 -9.78 2.93 -2.79
CA LEU A 18 -10.19 4.23 -2.25
C LEU A 18 -9.49 4.51 -0.91
N LEU A 19 -9.39 3.50 -0.04
CA LEU A 19 -8.66 3.64 1.22
C LEU A 19 -7.16 3.88 0.99
N LEU A 20 -6.52 3.26 0.00
CA LEU A 20 -5.13 3.56 -0.37
C LEU A 20 -4.97 4.99 -0.85
N LEU A 21 -5.91 5.49 -1.63
CA LEU A 21 -5.91 6.88 -2.08
C LEU A 21 -6.04 7.84 -0.89
N VAL A 22 -6.93 7.57 0.06
CA VAL A 22 -7.08 8.37 1.29
C VAL A 22 -5.79 8.36 2.11
N VAL A 23 -5.13 7.21 2.26
CA VAL A 23 -3.82 7.11 2.95
C VAL A 23 -2.77 7.93 2.23
N GLY A 24 -2.73 7.88 0.90
CA GLY A 24 -1.80 8.68 0.09
C GLY A 24 -2.01 10.18 0.26
N LEU A 25 -3.26 10.63 0.20
CA LEU A 25 -3.61 12.04 0.42
C LEU A 25 -3.29 12.51 1.84
N ALA A 26 -3.61 11.70 2.84
CA ALA A 26 -3.28 12.01 4.24
C ALA A 26 -1.76 12.08 4.47
N ALA A 27 -0.99 11.16 3.89
CA ALA A 27 0.47 11.19 3.96
C ALA A 27 1.06 12.41 3.24
N ALA A 28 0.50 12.80 2.08
CA ALA A 28 0.89 14.00 1.37
C ALA A 28 0.58 15.26 2.20
N ALA A 29 -0.60 15.36 2.79
CA ALA A 29 -0.94 16.47 3.67
C ALA A 29 0.02 16.56 4.87
N LEU A 30 0.32 15.43 5.52
CA LEU A 30 1.32 15.39 6.59
C LEU A 30 2.69 15.91 6.14
N ARG A 31 3.11 15.53 4.93
CA ARG A 31 4.37 15.99 4.38
C ARG A 31 4.38 17.50 4.15
N TYR A 32 3.40 18.02 3.42
CA TYR A 32 3.39 19.43 3.03
C TYR A 32 3.00 20.36 4.16
N ASP A 33 2.04 19.98 5.00
CA ASP A 33 1.54 20.86 6.07
C ASP A 33 2.40 20.79 7.34
N LEU A 34 3.00 19.64 7.65
CA LEU A 34 3.72 19.46 8.90
C LEU A 34 5.25 19.45 8.73
N ILE A 35 5.76 18.79 7.70
CA ILE A 35 7.21 18.59 7.53
C ILE A 35 7.84 19.74 6.74
N GLU A 36 7.27 20.07 5.59
CA GLU A 36 7.81 21.08 4.65
C GLU A 36 7.32 22.52 4.93
N SER A 37 6.35 22.69 5.82
CA SER A 37 5.80 24.00 6.15
C SER A 37 6.83 24.88 6.87
N SER A 38 7.21 26.01 6.25
CA SER A 38 8.09 27.03 6.84
C SER A 38 7.48 27.65 8.10
N ALA A 39 6.17 27.91 8.10
CA ALA A 39 5.45 28.44 9.25
C ALA A 39 5.56 27.53 10.47
N MET A 40 5.50 26.20 10.28
CA MET A 40 5.67 25.25 11.35
C MET A 40 7.14 25.16 11.82
N ALA A 41 8.10 25.33 10.91
CA ALA A 41 9.51 25.42 11.25
C ALA A 41 9.79 26.63 12.14
N ASP A 42 9.26 27.78 11.78
CA ASP A 42 9.42 29.05 12.53
C ASP A 42 8.76 28.98 13.92
N LEU A 43 7.56 28.42 14.02
CA LEU A 43 6.88 28.19 15.30
C LEU A 43 7.68 27.28 16.24
N CYS A 44 8.31 26.24 15.69
CA CYS A 44 9.10 25.33 16.51
C CYS A 44 10.47 25.89 16.89
N SER A 45 11.05 26.79 16.07
CA SER A 45 12.32 27.45 16.36
C SER A 45 12.17 28.62 17.35
N SER A 46 11.00 29.26 17.40
CA SER A 46 10.72 30.39 18.31
C SER A 46 10.51 30.02 19.79
N GLY A 47 10.67 28.72 20.14
CA GLY A 47 10.57 28.26 21.51
C GLY A 47 9.14 28.09 22.04
N GLN A 48 8.13 28.28 21.22
CA GLN A 48 6.76 27.94 21.54
C GLN A 48 6.59 26.42 21.45
N ALA A 49 6.77 25.74 22.57
CA ALA A 49 6.64 24.28 22.68
C ALA A 49 5.18 23.85 22.45
N SER A 50 4.79 23.72 21.19
CA SER A 50 3.49 23.17 20.83
C SER A 50 3.60 21.65 20.71
N ALA A 51 2.51 20.92 21.01
CA ALA A 51 2.45 19.46 20.86
C ALA A 51 2.75 19.00 19.41
N TRP A 52 2.59 19.88 18.42
CA TRP A 52 2.89 19.67 17.02
C TRP A 52 4.39 19.57 16.74
N CYS A 53 5.22 20.34 17.46
CA CYS A 53 6.68 20.27 17.32
C CYS A 53 7.24 18.91 17.75
N GLY A 54 6.69 18.36 18.84
CA GLY A 54 7.03 16.99 19.26
C GLY A 54 6.65 15.94 18.23
N ARG A 55 5.44 16.02 17.64
CA ARG A 55 5.00 15.10 16.58
C ARG A 55 5.86 15.20 15.34
N ARG A 56 6.22 16.42 14.92
CA ARG A 56 7.14 16.65 13.79
C ARG A 56 8.49 15.99 14.05
N LEU A 57 9.04 16.16 15.25
CA LEU A 57 10.33 15.56 15.64
C LEU A 57 10.29 14.04 15.57
N TRP A 58 9.23 13.41 16.10
CA TRP A 58 9.05 11.96 16.04
C TRP A 58 8.95 11.43 14.60
N LEU A 59 8.24 12.14 13.71
CA LEU A 59 8.18 11.80 12.31
C LEU A 59 9.56 11.86 11.65
N ILE A 60 10.32 12.94 11.91
CA ILE A 60 11.65 13.16 11.33
C ILE A 60 12.63 12.09 11.86
N LEU A 61 12.60 11.78 13.14
CA LEU A 61 13.45 10.74 13.72
C LEU A 61 13.22 9.36 13.08
N GLY A 62 11.99 9.07 12.64
CA GLY A 62 11.65 7.79 11.99
C GLY A 62 12.36 7.56 10.65
N PHE A 63 12.78 8.60 9.90
CA PHE A 63 13.56 8.43 8.68
C PHE A 63 15.05 8.78 8.83
N GLN A 64 15.46 9.35 9.95
CA GLN A 64 16.87 9.70 10.22
C GLN A 64 17.60 8.65 11.06
N HIS A 65 17.14 7.42 11.14
CA HIS A 65 17.83 6.40 11.94
C HIS A 65 19.11 5.94 11.22
N HIS A 66 20.23 6.50 11.65
CA HIS A 66 21.53 6.53 11.00
C HIS A 66 22.37 5.26 11.13
N ALA A 67 21.85 4.16 11.66
CA ALA A 67 22.72 3.01 11.88
C ALA A 67 23.18 2.30 10.59
N TYR A 68 22.40 2.38 9.48
CA TYR A 68 22.74 1.74 8.21
C TYR A 68 22.03 2.37 7.00
N ASP A 69 21.79 3.67 6.98
CA ASP A 69 20.99 4.37 5.94
C ASP A 69 19.56 3.81 5.73
N VAL A 70 19.07 3.03 6.67
CA VAL A 70 17.77 2.37 6.55
C VAL A 70 16.77 3.07 7.46
N SER A 71 15.74 3.66 6.86
CA SER A 71 14.67 4.29 7.62
C SER A 71 13.77 3.25 8.30
N LEU A 72 13.33 3.54 9.52
CA LEU A 72 12.39 2.70 10.25
C LEU A 72 11.11 2.41 9.45
N TYR A 73 10.59 3.42 8.75
CA TYR A 73 9.39 3.30 7.91
C TYR A 73 9.61 2.35 6.73
N GLY A 74 10.80 2.38 6.12
CA GLY A 74 11.16 1.47 5.04
C GLY A 74 11.23 0.01 5.51
N VAL A 75 11.83 -0.23 6.67
CA VAL A 75 11.91 -1.58 7.26
C VAL A 75 10.52 -2.14 7.56
N VAL A 76 9.66 -1.33 8.19
CA VAL A 76 8.29 -1.75 8.54
C VAL A 76 7.46 -2.03 7.27
N ALA A 77 7.60 -1.20 6.23
CA ALA A 77 6.92 -1.41 4.96
C ALA A 77 7.37 -2.71 4.27
N LEU A 78 8.69 -2.99 4.24
CA LEU A 78 9.23 -4.23 3.69
C LEU A 78 8.83 -5.46 4.50
N ALA A 79 8.85 -5.38 5.83
CA ALA A 79 8.40 -6.47 6.69
C ALA A 79 6.91 -6.80 6.45
N ALA A 80 6.07 -5.77 6.30
CA ALA A 80 4.66 -5.95 5.95
C ALA A 80 4.50 -6.57 4.55
N ALA A 81 5.33 -6.18 3.58
CA ALA A 81 5.34 -6.75 2.23
C ALA A 81 5.71 -8.24 2.27
N ILE A 82 6.76 -8.62 2.98
CA ILE A 82 7.17 -10.02 3.16
C ILE A 82 6.06 -10.82 3.84
N LEU A 83 5.46 -10.28 4.91
CA LEU A 83 4.35 -10.92 5.61
C LEU A 83 3.14 -11.13 4.70
N SER A 84 2.87 -10.19 3.78
CA SER A 84 1.79 -10.30 2.80
C SER A 84 1.99 -11.45 1.80
N LEU A 85 3.24 -11.84 1.53
CA LEU A 85 3.55 -12.99 0.68
C LEU A 85 3.23 -14.31 1.38
N TRP A 86 3.46 -14.39 2.68
CA TRP A 86 3.20 -15.60 3.46
C TRP A 86 1.72 -15.76 3.83
N ARG A 87 1.05 -14.67 4.14
CA ARG A 87 -0.35 -14.69 4.56
C ARG A 87 -1.28 -14.40 3.38
N LYS A 88 -2.26 -15.28 3.14
CA LYS A 88 -3.28 -15.10 2.07
C LYS A 88 -4.45 -14.21 2.51
N GLN A 89 -4.17 -13.15 3.27
CA GLN A 89 -5.18 -12.24 3.79
C GLN A 89 -5.15 -10.91 3.04
N VAL A 90 -6.30 -10.46 2.57
CA VAL A 90 -6.47 -9.20 1.82
C VAL A 90 -6.02 -7.99 2.65
N TRP A 91 -6.30 -8.00 3.95
CA TRP A 91 -5.92 -6.91 4.85
C TRP A 91 -4.42 -6.73 4.99
N ILE A 92 -3.66 -7.82 5.03
CA ILE A 92 -2.19 -7.75 5.13
C ILE A 92 -1.60 -7.21 3.83
N ALA A 93 -2.12 -7.64 2.67
CA ALA A 93 -1.70 -7.12 1.38
C ALA A 93 -2.02 -5.62 1.24
N TRP A 94 -3.22 -5.21 1.69
CA TRP A 94 -3.61 -3.81 1.73
C TRP A 94 -2.73 -2.99 2.67
N LEU A 95 -2.43 -3.51 3.87
CA LEU A 95 -1.57 -2.85 4.85
C LEU A 95 -0.14 -2.66 4.31
N ALA A 96 0.41 -3.66 3.61
CA ALA A 96 1.71 -3.55 2.97
C ALA A 96 1.73 -2.45 1.90
N ALA A 97 0.67 -2.36 1.07
CA ALA A 97 0.53 -1.29 0.08
C ALA A 97 0.38 0.10 0.75
N ALA A 98 -0.42 0.21 1.81
CA ALA A 98 -0.64 1.46 2.54
C ALA A 98 0.65 1.96 3.20
N LEU A 99 1.41 1.07 3.86
CA LEU A 99 2.71 1.40 4.43
C LEU A 99 3.73 1.77 3.34
N GLY A 100 3.67 1.12 2.18
CA GLY A 100 4.47 1.47 1.01
C GLY A 100 4.20 2.89 0.52
N VAL A 101 2.92 3.28 0.36
CA VAL A 101 2.53 4.65 0.00
C VAL A 101 3.01 5.65 1.05
N PHE A 102 2.83 5.33 2.33
CA PHE A 102 3.26 6.19 3.42
C PHE A 102 4.78 6.39 3.42
N ALA A 103 5.56 5.31 3.27
CA ALA A 103 7.01 5.35 3.19
C ALA A 103 7.51 6.16 1.99
N LEU A 104 6.85 6.04 0.83
CA LEU A 104 7.16 6.85 -0.37
C LEU A 104 7.00 8.34 -0.11
N GLN A 105 5.93 8.76 0.56
CA GLN A 105 5.68 10.16 0.89
C GLN A 105 6.70 10.71 1.90
N LEU A 106 7.27 9.84 2.73
CA LEU A 106 8.27 10.19 3.75
C LEU A 106 9.72 9.93 3.30
N TYR A 107 10.01 10.12 2.01
CA TYR A 107 11.36 10.03 1.42
C TYR A 107 12.02 8.65 1.42
N CYS A 108 11.31 7.60 1.83
CA CYS A 108 11.80 6.21 1.78
C CYS A 108 11.41 5.56 0.43
N VAL A 109 11.99 6.07 -0.67
CA VAL A 109 11.51 5.78 -2.04
C VAL A 109 11.69 4.30 -2.39
N GLU A 110 12.89 3.74 -2.23
CA GLU A 110 13.18 2.37 -2.63
C GLU A 110 12.35 1.33 -1.88
N PRO A 111 12.40 1.26 -0.53
CA PRO A 111 11.63 0.27 0.20
C PRO A 111 10.12 0.52 0.13
N GLY A 112 9.70 1.80 0.04
CA GLY A 112 8.30 2.16 -0.13
C GLY A 112 7.72 1.69 -1.47
N ALA A 113 8.46 1.88 -2.57
CA ALA A 113 8.06 1.43 -3.90
C ALA A 113 7.94 -0.09 -3.98
N LEU A 114 8.90 -0.82 -3.42
CA LEU A 114 8.86 -2.29 -3.37
C LEU A 114 7.67 -2.79 -2.55
N ALA A 115 7.44 -2.22 -1.38
CA ALA A 115 6.32 -2.60 -0.52
C ALA A 115 4.96 -2.30 -1.18
N LEU A 116 4.82 -1.13 -1.84
CA LEU A 116 3.62 -0.77 -2.59
C LEU A 116 3.39 -1.74 -3.75
N LEU A 117 4.42 -2.05 -4.53
CA LEU A 117 4.32 -2.95 -5.67
C LEU A 117 3.89 -4.35 -5.23
N ILE A 118 4.58 -4.93 -4.25
CA ILE A 118 4.28 -6.27 -3.73
C ILE A 118 2.87 -6.29 -3.13
N GLY A 119 2.52 -5.31 -2.30
CA GLY A 119 1.21 -5.21 -1.66
C GLY A 119 0.07 -5.09 -2.67
N SER A 120 0.20 -4.22 -3.67
CA SER A 120 -0.82 -3.99 -4.71
C SER A 120 -1.00 -5.21 -5.62
N LEU A 121 0.09 -5.84 -6.08
CA LEU A 121 0.01 -7.06 -6.89
C LEU A 121 -0.62 -8.22 -6.11
N ARG A 122 -0.29 -8.33 -4.85
CA ARG A 122 -0.88 -9.35 -3.97
C ARG A 122 -2.38 -9.09 -3.75
N LEU A 123 -2.73 -7.84 -3.53
CA LEU A 123 -4.13 -7.40 -3.38
C LEU A 123 -4.94 -7.73 -4.63
N LEU A 124 -4.45 -7.38 -5.81
CA LEU A 124 -5.07 -7.70 -7.10
C LEU A 124 -5.28 -9.21 -7.28
N ARG A 125 -4.26 -10.02 -7.00
CA ARG A 125 -4.36 -11.48 -7.08
C ARG A 125 -5.44 -12.04 -6.17
N LEU A 126 -5.50 -11.57 -4.93
CA LEU A 126 -6.50 -12.02 -3.95
C LEU A 126 -7.92 -11.56 -4.33
N GLN A 127 -8.05 -10.39 -4.93
CA GLN A 127 -9.33 -9.91 -5.46
C GLN A 127 -9.77 -10.72 -6.69
N ALA A 128 -8.86 -11.01 -7.62
CA ALA A 128 -9.15 -11.83 -8.80
C ALA A 128 -9.63 -13.25 -8.42
N GLN A 129 -9.05 -13.85 -7.38
CA GLN A 129 -9.48 -15.14 -6.87
C GLN A 129 -10.88 -15.16 -6.24
N ARG A 130 -11.40 -13.99 -5.86
CA ARG A 130 -12.75 -13.83 -5.27
C ARG A 130 -13.84 -13.55 -6.29
N LEU A 131 -13.48 -13.26 -7.55
CA LEU A 131 -14.45 -13.06 -8.61
C LEU A 131 -15.00 -14.42 -9.06
N PRO A 132 -16.30 -14.70 -8.89
CA PRO A 132 -16.90 -15.92 -9.39
C PRO A 132 -16.95 -15.83 -10.92
N GLY A 133 -16.15 -16.60 -11.62
CA GLY A 133 -16.26 -16.70 -13.06
C GLY A 133 -14.98 -16.92 -13.87
N MET A 134 -13.81 -16.97 -13.25
CA MET A 134 -12.58 -17.36 -13.93
C MET A 134 -11.75 -18.32 -13.07
N PRO A 135 -11.83 -19.62 -13.25
CA PRO A 135 -10.77 -20.52 -12.84
C PRO A 135 -9.65 -20.46 -13.90
N PRO A 136 -8.53 -19.71 -13.62
CA PRO A 136 -7.45 -19.57 -14.60
C PRO A 136 -6.77 -20.90 -14.93
N ALA A 137 -6.84 -21.86 -14.01
CA ALA A 137 -6.24 -23.18 -14.17
C ALA A 137 -7.02 -24.10 -15.12
N GLU A 138 -8.33 -23.93 -15.22
CA GLU A 138 -9.17 -24.79 -16.07
C GLU A 138 -9.18 -24.34 -17.53
N GLN A 139 -9.08 -23.03 -17.78
CA GLN A 139 -8.96 -22.52 -19.15
C GLN A 139 -7.63 -22.92 -19.81
N HIS A 140 -6.52 -22.94 -19.10
CA HIS A 140 -5.27 -23.46 -19.63
C HIS A 140 -5.36 -24.95 -19.91
N ARG A 141 -5.97 -25.72 -19.02
CA ARG A 141 -6.16 -27.15 -19.20
C ARG A 141 -7.10 -27.51 -20.38
N GLN A 142 -8.13 -26.71 -20.61
CA GLN A 142 -9.01 -26.87 -21.77
C GLN A 142 -8.32 -26.48 -23.07
N ARG A 143 -7.51 -25.43 -23.07
CA ARG A 143 -6.72 -25.01 -24.24
C ARG A 143 -5.68 -26.05 -24.62
N ASP A 144 -4.97 -26.61 -23.66
CA ASP A 144 -3.99 -27.68 -23.90
C ASP A 144 -4.65 -28.96 -24.42
N ARG A 145 -5.83 -29.30 -23.93
CA ARG A 145 -6.61 -30.44 -24.48
C ARG A 145 -7.10 -30.20 -25.90
N GLN A 146 -7.50 -28.98 -26.25
CA GLN A 146 -7.93 -28.65 -27.61
C GLN A 146 -6.76 -28.68 -28.60
N VAL A 147 -5.57 -28.26 -28.20
CA VAL A 147 -4.37 -28.34 -29.06
C VAL A 147 -3.92 -29.80 -29.28
N GLN A 148 -4.09 -30.66 -28.27
CA GLN A 148 -3.72 -32.07 -28.39
C GLN A 148 -4.74 -32.93 -29.18
N SER A 149 -5.94 -32.42 -29.40
CA SER A 149 -7.00 -33.16 -30.13
C SER A 149 -7.13 -32.82 -31.61
N GLN A 150 -6.23 -31.98 -32.15
CA GLN A 150 -6.17 -31.75 -33.60
C GLN A 150 -5.27 -32.81 -34.26
N PRO A 151 -5.83 -33.61 -35.21
CA PRO A 151 -5.10 -34.63 -35.95
C PRO A 151 -4.04 -34.02 -36.87
#